data_1cdd32cf24651abf5fbb2b09700c94f4
#
_entry.id   1cdd32cf24651abf5fbb2b09700c94f4
#
_cell.length_a   1.000
_cell.length_b   1.000
_cell.length_c   1.000
_cell.angle_alpha   90.00
_cell.angle_beta   90.00
_cell.angle_gamma   90.00
#
_symmetry.space_group_name_H-M   'P 1'
#
loop_
_entity.id
_entity.type
_entity.pdbx_description
1 polymer ?
#
loop_
_entity_poly.entity_id
_entity_poly.type
_entity_poly.pdbx_seq_one_letter_code
_entity_poly.pdbx_strand_id
1 'polypeptide(L)'
;MKKLFLFTLMLTAALAMQAQASYIAEQLGRDAHHIVQSLGACVGNERAESQQFDITYMPAGNNVEGVMIINTADYRCTFKMDPRDEICYEIILDVRSADFLRDFNRLFQVYHTENPDSDDKTMHFGDKLIRVRETSSTTSRFRSFTMTEK
;
A
#
# COMPACT_ATOMS: atom_id res chain seq x y z
N MET A 1 -29.40 5.63 19.95
CA MET A 1 -29.20 5.92 18.53
C MET A 1 -27.84 6.55 18.23
N LYS A 2 -27.36 7.59 18.91
CA LYS A 2 -26.05 8.22 18.64
C LYS A 2 -24.85 7.25 18.80
N LYS A 3 -24.86 6.34 19.79
CA LYS A 3 -23.78 5.36 20.01
C LYS A 3 -23.72 4.30 18.90
N LEU A 4 -24.87 3.89 18.38
CA LEU A 4 -24.92 2.91 17.28
C LEU A 4 -24.42 3.52 15.96
N PHE A 5 -24.75 4.77 15.70
CA PHE A 5 -24.29 5.49 14.50
C PHE A 5 -22.78 5.71 14.52
N LEU A 6 -22.22 6.06 15.68
CA LEU A 6 -20.78 6.24 15.85
C LEU A 6 -20.01 4.91 15.65
N PHE A 7 -20.56 3.80 16.15
CA PHE A 7 -19.97 2.47 16.00
C PHE A 7 -20.00 2.01 14.54
N THR A 8 -21.09 2.27 13.81
CA THR A 8 -21.20 1.95 12.39
C THR A 8 -20.23 2.78 11.55
N LEU A 9 -20.07 4.07 11.87
CA LEU A 9 -19.13 4.95 11.18
C LEU A 9 -17.67 4.52 11.40
N MET A 10 -17.31 4.12 12.62
CA MET A 10 -15.96 3.60 12.92
C MET A 10 -15.69 2.27 12.22
N LEU A 11 -16.68 1.41 12.10
CA LEU A 11 -16.54 0.11 11.44
C LEU A 11 -16.35 0.28 9.92
N THR A 12 -17.07 1.19 9.29
CA THR A 12 -16.91 1.49 7.85
C THR A 12 -15.57 2.12 7.52
N ALA A 13 -15.06 3.03 8.37
CA ALA A 13 -13.74 3.62 8.20
C ALA A 13 -12.61 2.59 8.32
N ALA A 14 -12.71 1.66 9.28
CA ALA A 14 -11.73 0.58 9.45
C ALA A 14 -11.71 -0.38 8.27
N LEU A 15 -12.87 -0.70 7.69
CA LEU A 15 -12.96 -1.55 6.50
C LEU A 15 -12.39 -0.86 5.25
N ALA A 16 -12.59 0.44 5.10
CA ALA A 16 -12.03 1.22 3.99
C ALA A 16 -10.49 1.27 4.05
N MET A 17 -9.89 1.47 5.23
CA MET A 17 -8.44 1.47 5.41
C MET A 17 -7.82 0.09 5.15
N GLN A 18 -8.47 -0.99 5.59
CA GLN A 18 -8.02 -2.36 5.31
C GLN A 18 -8.06 -2.66 3.81
N ALA A 19 -9.07 -2.17 3.10
CA ALA A 19 -9.15 -2.27 1.64
C ALA A 19 -7.98 -1.53 0.97
N GLN A 20 -7.58 -0.36 1.47
CA GLN A 20 -6.45 0.40 0.93
C GLN A 20 -5.12 -0.35 1.08
N ALA A 21 -4.86 -0.96 2.24
CA ALA A 21 -3.61 -1.69 2.48
C ALA A 21 -3.49 -2.94 1.60
N SER A 22 -4.56 -3.74 1.44
CA SER A 22 -4.55 -4.88 0.54
C SER A 22 -4.43 -4.45 -0.92
N TYR A 23 -5.10 -3.37 -1.29
CA TYR A 23 -5.04 -2.78 -2.61
C TYR A 23 -3.61 -2.39 -3.02
N ILE A 24 -2.81 -1.82 -2.10
CA ILE A 24 -1.40 -1.49 -2.37
C ILE A 24 -0.62 -2.75 -2.73
N ALA A 25 -0.77 -3.83 -1.98
CA ALA A 25 -0.06 -5.09 -2.23
C ALA A 25 -0.44 -5.74 -3.58
N GLU A 26 -1.69 -5.57 -4.03
CA GLU A 26 -2.18 -6.08 -5.31
C GLU A 26 -1.49 -5.47 -6.54
N GLN A 27 -0.86 -4.32 -6.37
CA GLN A 27 -0.21 -3.60 -7.48
C GLN A 27 1.13 -4.22 -7.91
N LEU A 28 1.73 -5.09 -7.11
CA LEU A 28 2.91 -5.85 -7.54
C LEU A 28 2.59 -6.68 -8.79
N GLY A 29 3.47 -6.62 -9.79
CA GLY A 29 3.27 -7.29 -11.08
C GLY A 29 2.24 -6.63 -12.00
N ARG A 30 1.74 -5.42 -11.67
CA ARG A 30 0.85 -4.64 -12.53
C ARG A 30 1.62 -3.54 -13.25
N ASP A 31 1.16 -3.20 -14.45
CA ASP A 31 1.72 -2.08 -15.20
C ASP A 31 1.27 -0.72 -14.64
N ALA A 32 2.01 0.33 -14.97
CA ALA A 32 1.77 1.68 -14.48
C ALA A 32 0.37 2.20 -14.83
N HIS A 33 -0.14 1.88 -16.02
CA HIS A 33 -1.45 2.30 -16.47
C HIS A 33 -2.57 1.67 -15.63
N HIS A 34 -2.46 0.36 -15.35
CA HIS A 34 -3.38 -0.35 -14.46
C HIS A 34 -3.40 0.26 -13.06
N ILE A 35 -2.22 0.57 -12.50
CA ILE A 35 -2.09 1.17 -11.17
C ILE A 35 -2.80 2.52 -11.13
N VAL A 36 -2.56 3.40 -12.11
CA VAL A 36 -3.21 4.72 -12.21
C VAL A 36 -4.73 4.59 -12.33
N GLN A 37 -5.22 3.69 -13.18
CA GLN A 37 -6.66 3.47 -13.34
C GLN A 37 -7.31 2.96 -12.05
N SER A 38 -6.66 1.98 -11.41
CA SER A 38 -7.17 1.39 -10.17
C SER A 38 -7.18 2.40 -9.03
N LEU A 39 -6.15 3.23 -8.90
CA LEU A 39 -6.10 4.32 -7.93
C LEU A 39 -7.19 5.35 -8.19
N GLY A 40 -7.41 5.72 -9.43
CA GLY A 40 -8.50 6.60 -9.82
C GLY A 40 -9.88 6.03 -9.44
N ALA A 41 -10.09 4.73 -9.60
CA ALA A 41 -11.31 4.05 -9.21
C ALA A 41 -11.50 3.99 -7.68
N CYS A 42 -10.43 3.71 -6.93
CA CYS A 42 -10.46 3.70 -5.46
C CYS A 42 -10.64 5.10 -4.88
N VAL A 43 -9.96 6.09 -5.43
CA VAL A 43 -10.02 7.49 -5.00
C VAL A 43 -11.32 8.15 -5.44
N GLY A 44 -11.86 7.80 -6.62
CA GLY A 44 -13.07 8.40 -7.17
C GLY A 44 -14.38 7.92 -6.52
N ASN A 45 -14.40 6.71 -5.95
CA ASN A 45 -15.57 6.16 -5.26
C ASN A 45 -15.71 6.63 -3.81
N GLU A 46 -14.62 6.96 -3.15
CA GLU A 46 -14.64 7.62 -1.85
C GLU A 46 -14.39 9.10 -2.13
N ARG A 47 -15.45 9.88 -2.18
CA ARG A 47 -15.37 11.34 -2.34
C ARG A 47 -14.21 11.89 -1.51
N ALA A 48 -13.09 12.04 -2.16
CA ALA A 48 -11.84 12.53 -1.61
C ALA A 48 -11.88 14.06 -1.39
N GLU A 49 -13.04 14.62 -1.08
CA GLU A 49 -13.17 16.04 -0.73
C GLU A 49 -12.42 16.40 0.55
N SER A 50 -11.94 15.39 1.30
CA SER A 50 -11.17 15.60 2.55
C SER A 50 -9.78 14.98 2.58
N GLN A 51 -9.37 14.17 1.60
CA GLN A 51 -8.03 13.60 1.56
C GLN A 51 -7.25 14.20 0.39
N GLN A 52 -6.26 14.99 0.70
CA GLN A 52 -5.31 15.48 -0.29
C GLN A 52 -4.41 14.31 -0.69
N PHE A 53 -4.65 13.76 -1.89
CA PHE A 53 -3.73 12.86 -2.54
C PHE A 53 -2.80 13.67 -3.42
N ASP A 54 -1.52 13.46 -3.23
CA ASP A 54 -0.50 13.95 -4.15
C ASP A 54 0.08 12.74 -4.89
N ILE A 55 -0.09 12.72 -6.21
CA ILE A 55 0.42 11.65 -7.06
C ILE A 55 1.46 12.24 -8.00
N THR A 56 2.67 11.70 -7.91
CA THR A 56 3.77 12.01 -8.83
C THR A 56 4.11 10.76 -9.62
N TYR A 57 4.16 10.85 -10.94
CA TYR A 57 4.58 9.77 -11.82
C TYR A 57 5.74 10.19 -12.71
N MET A 58 6.83 9.46 -12.64
CA MET A 58 7.99 9.54 -13.52
C MET A 58 8.05 8.25 -14.33
N PRO A 59 7.75 8.27 -15.64
CA PRO A 59 7.71 7.07 -16.46
C PRO A 59 9.09 6.42 -16.58
N ALA A 60 9.09 5.09 -16.73
CA ALA A 60 10.29 4.33 -17.05
C ALA A 60 10.79 4.67 -18.47
N GLY A 61 12.08 4.48 -18.70
CA GLY A 61 12.66 4.63 -20.04
C GLY A 61 14.19 4.79 -20.02
N ASN A 62 14.83 4.50 -21.14
CA ASN A 62 16.29 4.65 -21.28
C ASN A 62 17.12 3.96 -20.19
N ASN A 63 16.74 2.76 -19.77
CA ASN A 63 17.31 2.01 -18.65
C ASN A 63 17.16 2.68 -17.26
N VAL A 64 16.25 3.64 -17.12
CA VAL A 64 15.89 4.26 -15.86
C VAL A 64 14.56 3.67 -15.39
N GLU A 65 14.51 3.25 -14.14
CA GLU A 65 13.26 2.75 -13.52
C GLU A 65 12.20 3.84 -13.46
N GLY A 66 10.94 3.46 -13.70
CA GLY A 66 9.80 4.34 -13.48
C GLY A 66 9.47 4.39 -11.99
N VAL A 67 8.98 5.54 -11.54
CA VAL A 67 8.60 5.74 -10.14
C VAL A 67 7.26 6.44 -10.06
N MET A 68 6.32 5.83 -9.34
CA MET A 68 5.06 6.45 -8.97
C MET A 68 5.00 6.64 -7.46
N ILE A 69 4.72 7.85 -7.01
CA ILE A 69 4.63 8.18 -5.58
C ILE A 69 3.24 8.68 -5.27
N ILE A 70 2.64 8.11 -4.23
CA ILE A 70 1.38 8.57 -3.65
C ILE A 70 1.66 9.05 -2.25
N ASN A 71 1.32 10.29 -1.97
CA ASN A 71 1.36 10.87 -0.64
C ASN A 71 -0.06 11.07 -0.09
N THR A 72 -0.29 10.59 1.11
CA THR A 72 -1.49 10.83 1.90
C THR A 72 -1.11 11.30 3.30
N ALA A 73 -2.08 11.66 4.12
CA ALA A 73 -1.86 11.95 5.53
C ALA A 73 -1.36 10.71 6.29
N ASP A 74 -1.80 9.51 5.90
CA ASP A 74 -1.58 8.26 6.63
C ASP A 74 -0.35 7.48 6.16
N TYR A 75 0.04 7.64 4.89
CA TYR A 75 1.19 6.92 4.30
C TYR A 75 1.77 7.65 3.08
N ARG A 76 2.99 7.28 2.73
CA ARG A 76 3.60 7.50 1.42
C ARG A 76 3.88 6.15 0.80
N CYS A 77 3.43 5.95 -0.42
CA CYS A 77 3.66 4.72 -1.17
C CYS A 77 4.46 5.03 -2.44
N THR A 78 5.55 4.30 -2.65
CA THR A 78 6.39 4.41 -3.84
C THR A 78 6.34 3.09 -4.58
N PHE A 79 5.85 3.11 -5.83
CA PHE A 79 5.86 1.99 -6.76
C PHE A 79 7.05 2.15 -7.70
N LYS A 80 7.91 1.15 -7.77
CA LYS A 80 9.03 1.11 -8.70
C LYS A 80 8.70 0.21 -9.89
N MET A 81 8.88 0.74 -11.08
CA MET A 81 8.56 0.08 -12.34
C MET A 81 9.83 -0.36 -13.05
N ASP A 82 9.84 -1.58 -13.57
CA ASP A 82 10.96 -2.06 -14.40
C ASP A 82 11.13 -1.18 -15.64
N PRO A 83 12.37 -0.83 -16.01
CA PRO A 83 12.63 0.06 -17.15
C PRO A 83 12.29 -0.54 -18.51
N ARG A 84 12.01 -1.85 -18.61
CA ARG A 84 11.75 -2.55 -19.89
C ARG A 84 10.27 -2.65 -20.21
N ASP A 85 9.45 -2.98 -19.21
CA ASP A 85 8.03 -3.31 -19.41
C ASP A 85 7.08 -2.47 -18.57
N GLU A 86 7.61 -1.54 -17.74
CA GLU A 86 6.85 -0.69 -16.83
C GLU A 86 5.99 -1.49 -15.81
N ILE A 87 6.39 -2.72 -15.48
CA ILE A 87 5.73 -3.55 -14.49
C ILE A 87 6.28 -3.22 -13.09
N CYS A 88 5.39 -3.06 -12.12
CA CYS A 88 5.75 -2.80 -10.73
C CYS A 88 6.43 -4.03 -10.11
N TYR A 89 7.70 -3.90 -9.76
CA TYR A 89 8.48 -4.98 -9.16
C TYR A 89 8.77 -4.78 -7.66
N GLU A 90 8.66 -3.55 -7.17
CA GLU A 90 8.89 -3.22 -5.76
C GLU A 90 7.95 -2.10 -5.31
N ILE A 91 7.43 -2.24 -4.11
CA ILE A 91 6.63 -1.21 -3.43
C ILE A 91 7.30 -0.85 -2.12
N ILE A 92 7.52 0.45 -1.88
CA ILE A 92 8.01 0.97 -0.61
C ILE A 92 6.86 1.75 0.04
N LEU A 93 6.50 1.34 1.25
CA LEU A 93 5.40 1.91 2.01
C LEU A 93 5.92 2.52 3.31
N ASP A 94 5.89 3.85 3.40
CA ASP A 94 6.21 4.61 4.61
C ASP A 94 4.92 4.93 5.35
N VAL A 95 4.70 4.29 6.49
CA VAL A 95 3.48 4.45 7.29
C VAL A 95 3.64 5.61 8.26
N ARG A 96 2.69 6.55 8.23
CA ARG A 96 2.72 7.80 9.02
C ARG A 96 1.73 7.79 10.17
N SER A 97 0.60 7.07 10.04
CA SER A 97 -0.42 7.00 11.10
C SER A 97 -0.44 5.65 11.79
N ALA A 98 -0.73 5.66 13.10
CA ALA A 98 -0.86 4.45 13.91
C ALA A 98 -2.07 3.61 13.47
N ASP A 99 -3.15 4.24 13.02
CA ASP A 99 -4.35 3.56 12.56
C ASP A 99 -4.08 2.79 11.27
N PHE A 100 -3.43 3.41 10.29
CA PHE A 100 -3.04 2.73 9.06
C PHE A 100 -2.05 1.59 9.35
N LEU A 101 -1.08 1.78 10.25
CA LEU A 101 -0.15 0.73 10.65
C LEU A 101 -0.87 -0.48 11.24
N ARG A 102 -1.86 -0.25 12.11
CA ARG A 102 -2.67 -1.32 12.69
C ARG A 102 -3.41 -2.09 11.60
N ASP A 103 -4.01 -1.40 10.64
CA ASP A 103 -4.77 -2.03 9.57
C ASP A 103 -3.85 -2.73 8.56
N PHE A 104 -2.67 -2.17 8.28
CA PHE A 104 -1.64 -2.86 7.50
C PHE A 104 -1.17 -4.15 8.19
N ASN A 105 -0.94 -4.13 9.49
CA ASN A 105 -0.54 -5.32 10.24
C ASN A 105 -1.63 -6.41 10.27
N ARG A 106 -2.92 -6.06 10.13
CA ARG A 106 -4.01 -7.03 9.99
C ARG A 106 -3.91 -7.87 8.73
N LEU A 107 -3.27 -7.38 7.67
CA LEU A 107 -3.04 -8.18 6.47
C LEU A 107 -2.27 -9.47 6.79
N PHE A 108 -1.32 -9.42 7.72
CA PHE A 108 -0.55 -10.59 8.15
C PHE A 108 -1.39 -11.65 8.90
N GLN A 109 -2.56 -11.26 9.41
CA GLN A 109 -3.53 -12.17 10.03
C GLN A 109 -4.53 -12.74 9.03
N VAL A 110 -4.87 -11.97 7.99
CA VAL A 110 -5.85 -12.37 6.97
C VAL A 110 -5.23 -13.27 5.92
N TYR A 111 -4.01 -12.96 5.49
CA TYR A 111 -3.29 -13.74 4.50
C TYR A 111 -2.38 -14.74 5.20
N HIS A 112 -2.28 -15.95 4.64
CA HIS A 112 -1.39 -16.97 5.18
C HIS A 112 0.06 -16.45 5.16
N THR A 113 0.54 -16.05 6.33
CA THR A 113 1.84 -15.39 6.48
C THR A 113 2.83 -16.34 7.11
N GLU A 114 3.94 -16.56 6.42
CA GLU A 114 5.10 -17.27 6.95
C GLU A 114 5.94 -16.30 7.78
N ASN A 115 6.49 -16.78 8.90
CA ASN A 115 7.34 -16.02 9.82
C ASN A 115 6.68 -14.71 10.33
N PRO A 116 5.47 -14.77 10.94
CA PRO A 116 4.70 -13.58 11.29
C PRO A 116 5.41 -12.64 12.28
N ASP A 117 6.32 -13.18 13.11
CA ASP A 117 7.08 -12.42 14.12
C ASP A 117 8.42 -11.87 13.59
N SER A 118 8.78 -12.19 12.34
CA SER A 118 10.01 -11.71 11.70
C SER A 118 9.81 -10.35 11.02
N ASP A 119 10.87 -9.55 10.94
CA ASP A 119 10.90 -8.34 10.12
C ASP A 119 10.86 -8.65 8.61
N ASP A 120 11.09 -9.89 8.24
CA ASP A 120 11.04 -10.42 6.87
C ASP A 120 9.95 -11.51 6.80
N LYS A 121 8.78 -11.12 6.33
CA LYS A 121 7.58 -11.96 6.25
C LYS A 121 7.28 -12.34 4.80
N THR A 122 6.67 -13.51 4.61
CA THR A 122 6.13 -13.90 3.31
C THR A 122 4.61 -14.07 3.43
N MET A 123 3.84 -13.40 2.57
CA MET A 123 2.38 -13.51 2.50
C MET A 123 1.95 -14.21 1.22
N HIS A 124 0.97 -15.11 1.34
CA HIS A 124 0.26 -15.67 0.21
C HIS A 124 -0.92 -14.77 -0.14
N PHE A 125 -0.79 -14.02 -1.23
CA PHE A 125 -1.79 -13.08 -1.71
C PHE A 125 -2.40 -13.56 -3.02
N GLY A 126 -3.48 -14.34 -2.93
CA GLY A 126 -4.05 -15.04 -4.08
C GLY A 126 -3.06 -16.11 -4.59
N ASP A 127 -2.68 -16.00 -5.85
CA ASP A 127 -1.67 -16.82 -6.52
C ASP A 127 -0.25 -16.25 -6.41
N LYS A 128 -0.09 -15.07 -5.80
CA LYS A 128 1.19 -14.39 -5.60
C LYS A 128 1.79 -14.69 -4.24
N LEU A 129 3.10 -14.80 -4.22
CA LEU A 129 3.88 -14.87 -3.01
C LEU A 129 4.60 -13.52 -2.83
N ILE A 130 4.21 -12.77 -1.80
CA ILE A 130 4.73 -11.42 -1.55
C ILE A 130 5.65 -11.46 -0.33
N ARG A 131 6.88 -11.03 -0.53
CA ARG A 131 7.85 -10.80 0.55
C ARG A 131 7.66 -9.38 1.07
N VAL A 132 7.46 -9.24 2.38
CA VAL A 132 7.36 -7.96 3.07
C VAL A 132 8.49 -7.86 4.08
N ARG A 133 9.36 -6.88 3.87
CA ARG A 133 10.47 -6.60 4.79
C ARG A 133 10.25 -5.26 5.46
N GLU A 134 10.30 -5.24 6.79
CA GLU A 134 10.36 -4.01 7.54
C GLU A 134 11.78 -3.45 7.53
N THR A 135 11.90 -2.18 7.12
CA THR A 135 13.17 -1.45 7.13
C THR A 135 13.13 -0.47 8.29
N SER A 136 13.82 -0.77 9.38
CA SER A 136 13.96 0.16 10.49
C SER A 136 14.90 1.29 10.08
N SER A 137 14.35 2.48 9.87
CA SER A 137 15.16 3.69 9.76
C SER A 137 15.41 4.24 11.16
N THR A 138 16.67 4.26 11.59
CA THR A 138 17.08 4.85 12.89
C THR A 138 16.85 6.36 12.96
N THR A 139 16.53 7.00 11.84
CA THR A 139 16.35 8.46 11.71
C THR A 139 14.91 8.87 11.41
N SER A 140 14.05 7.95 11.02
CA SER A 140 12.65 8.24 10.66
C SER A 140 11.71 7.89 11.81
N ARG A 141 10.76 8.79 12.10
CA ARG A 141 9.62 8.52 13.00
C ARG A 141 8.61 7.54 12.41
N PHE A 142 8.82 7.11 11.16
CA PHE A 142 7.89 6.29 10.41
C PHE A 142 8.43 4.88 10.23
N ARG A 143 7.52 3.89 10.23
CA ARG A 143 7.86 2.52 9.87
C ARG A 143 7.78 2.40 8.36
N SER A 144 8.82 1.82 7.76
CA SER A 144 8.94 1.61 6.32
C SER A 144 8.92 0.12 6.00
N PHE A 145 8.16 -0.25 4.99
CA PHE A 145 8.02 -1.63 4.53
C PHE A 145 8.34 -1.70 3.04
N THR A 146 9.12 -2.70 2.65
CA THR A 146 9.38 -3.00 1.25
C THR A 146 8.66 -4.30 0.89
N MET A 147 7.88 -4.27 -0.19
CA MET A 147 7.15 -5.40 -0.73
C MET A 147 7.71 -5.77 -2.10
N THR A 148 8.01 -7.05 -2.31
CA THR A 148 8.48 -7.61 -3.59
C THR A 148 7.78 -8.94 -3.85
N GLU A 149 7.60 -9.31 -5.11
CA GLU A 149 7.18 -10.65 -5.48
C GLU A 149 8.36 -11.61 -5.31
N LYS A 150 8.09 -12.84 -4.82
CA LYS A 150 9.13 -13.84 -4.52
C LYS A 150 9.26 -14.84 -5.65
#